data_e50bb43b043cb6f0ab198bc0ff174cd6
#
_entry.id   e50bb43b043cb6f0ab198bc0ff174cd6
#
_cell.length_a   1.000
_cell.length_b   1.000
_cell.length_c   1.000
_cell.angle_alpha   90.00
_cell.angle_beta   90.00
_cell.angle_gamma   90.00
#
_symmetry.space_group_name_H-M   'P 1'
#
loop_
_entity.id
_entity.type
_entity.pdbx_description
1 polymer ?
#
loop_
_entity_poly.entity_id
_entity_poly.type
_entity_poly.pdbx_seq_one_letter_code
_entity_poly.pdbx_strand_id
1 'polypeptide(L)'
;LLELPLDHFRLIGVSPSASPEEILRAFQLRLDKTPDVGFTFEVLTQRSELLRRTADLLTDSESRKEYENLILKGSTGLEFSSSREVAALILLWESGLPKEAFKYARKSLQPPQTPALGSSREADLTLLAALTARDAAIQEQNMRCYANASEFLQEGIQILQRMGKLADIRKDLEKDLTSLIPFRILDFLSRDLNDFETHKKGLMMLENFIVKRGGLEGKNKSGYDTFLTQ
;
A
#
# COMPACT_ATOMS: atom_id res chain seq x y z
N LEU A 1 -15.21 13.57 -8.31
CA LEU A 1 -15.50 12.16 -8.01
C LEU A 1 -14.24 11.34 -8.27
N LEU A 2 -13.96 10.39 -7.39
CA LEU A 2 -12.84 9.48 -7.49
C LEU A 2 -13.35 8.15 -8.05
N GLU A 3 -12.87 7.78 -9.22
CA GLU A 3 -13.16 6.48 -9.83
C GLU A 3 -12.04 5.50 -9.44
N LEU A 4 -12.39 4.46 -8.69
CA LEU A 4 -11.46 3.45 -8.21
C LEU A 4 -11.66 2.13 -8.97
N PRO A 5 -10.61 1.31 -9.13
CA PRO A 5 -10.72 -0.03 -9.73
C PRO A 5 -11.34 -1.03 -8.73
N LEU A 6 -12.43 -0.62 -8.09
CA LEU A 6 -13.21 -1.38 -7.12
C LEU A 6 -14.62 -1.54 -7.62
N ASP A 7 -15.17 -2.72 -7.43
CA ASP A 7 -16.59 -3.02 -7.52
C ASP A 7 -17.13 -3.43 -6.15
N HIS A 8 -18.44 -3.49 -5.99
CA HIS A 8 -19.05 -3.85 -4.72
C HIS A 8 -18.67 -5.26 -4.24
N PHE A 9 -18.48 -6.22 -5.15
CA PHE A 9 -18.07 -7.59 -4.80
C PHE A 9 -16.67 -7.61 -4.21
N ARG A 10 -15.72 -6.90 -4.84
CA ARG A 10 -14.36 -6.74 -4.32
C ARG A 10 -14.33 -5.98 -3.01
N LEU A 11 -15.17 -4.99 -2.85
CA LEU A 11 -15.26 -4.16 -1.66
C LEU A 11 -15.63 -5.00 -0.42
N ILE A 12 -16.55 -5.94 -0.57
CA ILE A 12 -16.88 -6.93 0.46
C ILE A 12 -15.86 -8.09 0.51
N GLY A 13 -15.25 -8.42 -0.61
CA GLY A 13 -14.33 -9.54 -0.74
C GLY A 13 -15.03 -10.87 -1.05
N VAL A 14 -16.07 -10.82 -1.90
CA VAL A 14 -16.84 -12.01 -2.31
C VAL A 14 -16.82 -12.20 -3.82
N SER A 15 -17.17 -13.41 -4.26
CA SER A 15 -17.42 -13.70 -5.67
C SER A 15 -18.72 -13.03 -6.16
N PRO A 16 -18.80 -12.67 -7.45
CA PRO A 16 -20.07 -12.24 -8.06
C PRO A 16 -21.20 -13.29 -7.96
N SER A 17 -20.87 -14.56 -7.74
CA SER A 17 -21.84 -15.65 -7.55
C SER A 17 -22.21 -15.90 -6.08
N ALA A 18 -21.70 -15.09 -5.13
CA ALA A 18 -21.93 -15.31 -3.69
C ALA A 18 -23.42 -15.19 -3.32
N SER A 19 -23.84 -16.05 -2.40
CA SER A 19 -25.18 -16.00 -1.81
C SER A 19 -25.33 -14.81 -0.85
N PRO A 20 -26.56 -14.37 -0.53
CA PRO A 20 -26.80 -13.32 0.47
C PRO A 20 -26.15 -13.63 1.83
N GLU A 21 -26.18 -14.88 2.26
CA GLU A 21 -25.56 -15.33 3.52
C GLU A 21 -24.04 -15.20 3.48
N GLU A 22 -23.42 -15.56 2.37
CA GLU A 22 -21.96 -15.39 2.17
C GLU A 22 -21.57 -13.90 2.17
N ILE A 23 -22.38 -13.04 1.57
CA ILE A 23 -22.18 -11.58 1.57
C ILE A 23 -22.26 -11.01 2.98
N LEU A 24 -23.29 -11.37 3.76
CA LEU A 24 -23.45 -10.91 5.14
C LEU A 24 -22.31 -11.39 6.04
N ARG A 25 -21.88 -12.64 5.86
CA ARG A 25 -20.75 -13.20 6.60
C ARG A 25 -19.43 -12.47 6.27
N ALA A 26 -19.18 -12.21 5.00
CA ALA A 26 -17.98 -11.48 4.56
C ALA A 26 -18.01 -10.02 5.06
N PHE A 27 -19.17 -9.37 5.02
CA PHE A 27 -19.38 -8.04 5.58
C PHE A 27 -19.03 -8.00 7.08
N GLN A 28 -19.53 -8.95 7.87
CA GLN A 28 -19.22 -8.99 9.31
C GLN A 28 -17.73 -9.19 9.55
N LEU A 29 -17.08 -10.11 8.83
CA LEU A 29 -15.64 -10.33 8.92
C LEU A 29 -14.82 -9.08 8.57
N ARG A 30 -15.28 -8.28 7.61
CA ARG A 30 -14.64 -7.01 7.24
C ARG A 30 -14.82 -5.95 8.32
N LEU A 31 -16.01 -5.87 8.96
CA LEU A 31 -16.24 -4.95 10.07
C LEU A 31 -15.33 -5.27 11.26
N ASP A 32 -15.22 -6.55 11.60
CA ASP A 32 -14.42 -7.02 12.74
C ASP A 32 -12.92 -6.77 12.57
N LYS A 33 -12.46 -6.69 11.29
CA LYS A 33 -11.07 -6.41 10.91
C LYS A 33 -10.80 -4.92 10.64
N THR A 34 -11.48 -4.03 11.34
CA THR A 34 -11.21 -2.58 11.20
C THR A 34 -9.74 -2.27 11.51
N PRO A 35 -9.03 -1.51 10.65
CA PRO A 35 -7.63 -1.17 10.88
C PRO A 35 -7.47 -0.31 12.14
N ASP A 36 -6.73 -0.80 13.13
CA ASP A 36 -6.39 -0.07 14.35
C ASP A 36 -4.95 0.49 14.23
N VAL A 37 -4.79 1.43 13.30
CA VAL A 37 -3.48 1.99 12.96
C VAL A 37 -3.42 3.52 13.08
N GLY A 38 -4.39 4.15 13.74
CA GLY A 38 -4.39 5.58 14.02
C GLY A 38 -5.16 6.45 13.02
N PHE A 39 -6.04 5.87 12.21
CA PHE A 39 -7.03 6.63 11.43
C PHE A 39 -8.04 7.33 12.33
N THR A 40 -8.59 8.46 11.86
CA THR A 40 -9.62 9.18 12.60
C THR A 40 -10.91 8.36 12.70
N PHE A 41 -11.67 8.57 13.78
CA PHE A 41 -12.97 7.94 13.98
C PHE A 41 -13.94 8.23 12.83
N GLU A 42 -13.90 9.44 12.29
CA GLU A 42 -14.73 9.85 11.15
C GLU A 42 -14.50 8.95 9.93
N VAL A 43 -13.24 8.74 9.54
CA VAL A 43 -12.87 7.90 8.40
C VAL A 43 -13.26 6.45 8.61
N LEU A 44 -13.06 5.90 9.82
CA LEU A 44 -13.46 4.53 10.15
C LEU A 44 -14.99 4.35 10.15
N THR A 45 -15.73 5.37 10.58
CA THR A 45 -17.20 5.38 10.49
C THR A 45 -17.65 5.38 9.02
N GLN A 46 -17.07 6.23 8.19
CA GLN A 46 -17.36 6.28 6.75
C GLN A 46 -17.03 4.95 6.05
N ARG A 47 -15.92 4.30 6.44
CA ARG A 47 -15.56 2.97 5.96
C ARG A 47 -16.66 1.94 6.29
N SER A 48 -17.11 1.93 7.52
CA SER A 48 -18.17 1.02 7.97
C SER A 48 -19.51 1.27 7.26
N GLU A 49 -19.84 2.54 7.01
CA GLU A 49 -21.04 2.92 6.24
C GLU A 49 -20.93 2.46 4.77
N LEU A 50 -19.76 2.58 4.13
CA LEU A 50 -19.54 2.11 2.76
C LEU A 50 -19.72 0.60 2.68
N LEU A 51 -19.16 -0.16 3.63
CA LEU A 51 -19.34 -1.61 3.69
C LEU A 51 -20.82 -1.99 3.87
N ARG A 52 -21.53 -1.30 4.76
CA ARG A 52 -22.98 -1.56 5.00
C ARG A 52 -23.80 -1.32 3.74
N ARG A 53 -23.63 -0.16 3.09
CA ARG A 53 -24.34 0.15 1.84
C ARG A 53 -24.05 -0.88 0.74
N THR A 54 -22.82 -1.35 0.67
CA THR A 54 -22.43 -2.39 -0.27
C THR A 54 -23.11 -3.73 0.05
N ALA A 55 -23.17 -4.11 1.32
CA ALA A 55 -23.88 -5.33 1.74
C ALA A 55 -25.37 -5.24 1.45
N ASP A 56 -26.01 -4.11 1.78
CA ASP A 56 -27.42 -3.86 1.51
C ASP A 56 -27.73 -3.98 0.00
N LEU A 57 -26.92 -3.34 -0.85
CA LEU A 57 -27.06 -3.41 -2.31
C LEU A 57 -26.93 -4.83 -2.85
N LEU A 58 -25.94 -5.58 -2.37
CA LEU A 58 -25.66 -6.92 -2.88
C LEU A 58 -26.59 -8.01 -2.35
N THR A 59 -27.24 -7.78 -1.20
CA THR A 59 -28.22 -8.72 -0.61
C THR A 59 -29.63 -8.49 -1.12
N ASP A 60 -29.96 -7.28 -1.58
CA ASP A 60 -31.23 -6.99 -2.26
C ASP A 60 -31.20 -7.50 -3.70
N SER A 61 -32.10 -8.39 -4.06
CA SER A 61 -32.07 -9.09 -5.35
C SER A 61 -32.30 -8.18 -6.57
N GLU A 62 -33.05 -7.09 -6.41
CA GLU A 62 -33.35 -6.15 -7.47
C GLU A 62 -32.17 -5.20 -7.69
N SER A 63 -31.70 -4.56 -6.62
CA SER A 63 -30.53 -3.66 -6.65
C SER A 63 -29.28 -4.37 -7.15
N ARG A 64 -29.07 -5.64 -6.75
CA ARG A 64 -27.94 -6.45 -7.23
C ARG A 64 -28.03 -6.69 -8.74
N LYS A 65 -29.20 -7.07 -9.28
CA LYS A 65 -29.37 -7.27 -10.72
C LYS A 65 -29.13 -6.00 -11.53
N GLU A 66 -29.61 -4.87 -11.03
CA GLU A 66 -29.34 -3.57 -11.65
C GLU A 66 -27.85 -3.26 -11.67
N TYR A 67 -27.17 -3.50 -10.55
CA TYR A 67 -25.74 -3.29 -10.44
C TYR A 67 -24.94 -4.23 -11.37
N GLU A 68 -25.27 -5.52 -11.42
CA GLU A 68 -24.64 -6.48 -12.33
C GLU A 68 -24.81 -6.05 -13.82
N ASN A 69 -25.96 -5.50 -14.18
CA ASN A 69 -26.19 -4.95 -15.53
C ASN A 69 -25.33 -3.71 -15.81
N LEU A 70 -25.06 -2.87 -14.82
CA LEU A 70 -24.15 -1.72 -14.94
C LEU A 70 -22.71 -2.16 -15.16
N ILE A 71 -22.24 -3.16 -14.43
CA ILE A 71 -20.90 -3.75 -14.61
C ILE A 71 -20.75 -4.32 -16.03
N LEU A 72 -21.74 -5.07 -16.52
CA LEU A 72 -21.72 -5.65 -17.86
C LEU A 72 -21.64 -4.57 -18.96
N LYS A 73 -22.14 -3.37 -18.70
CA LYS A 73 -22.05 -2.22 -19.62
C LYS A 73 -20.71 -1.45 -19.50
N GLY A 74 -19.77 -1.95 -18.69
CA GLY A 74 -18.46 -1.35 -18.51
C GLY A 74 -18.41 -0.18 -17.52
N SER A 75 -19.50 0.09 -16.79
CA SER A 75 -19.52 1.07 -15.70
C SER A 75 -19.17 0.37 -14.40
N THR A 76 -17.88 0.23 -14.12
CA THR A 76 -17.37 -0.44 -12.91
C THR A 76 -17.09 0.52 -11.77
N GLY A 77 -17.25 1.83 -11.99
CA GLY A 77 -16.80 2.85 -11.07
C GLY A 77 -17.74 3.07 -9.90
N LEU A 78 -17.31 2.69 -8.74
CA LEU A 78 -17.79 3.32 -7.51
C LEU A 78 -17.25 4.74 -7.49
N GLU A 79 -18.13 5.72 -7.67
CA GLU A 79 -17.78 7.13 -7.54
C GLU A 79 -17.85 7.56 -6.07
N PHE A 80 -16.74 8.03 -5.55
CA PHE A 80 -16.67 8.51 -4.18
C PHE A 80 -16.59 10.04 -4.13
N SER A 81 -17.40 10.65 -3.27
CA SER A 81 -17.23 12.07 -2.95
C SER A 81 -15.91 12.28 -2.22
N SER A 82 -15.34 13.48 -2.31
CA SER A 82 -14.07 13.82 -1.64
C SER A 82 -14.10 13.57 -0.12
N SER A 83 -15.27 13.63 0.51
CA SER A 83 -15.44 13.35 1.93
C SER A 83 -15.29 11.85 2.30
N ARG A 84 -15.50 10.95 1.33
CA ARG A 84 -15.40 9.48 1.53
C ARG A 84 -14.18 8.86 0.87
N GLU A 85 -13.35 9.67 0.28
CA GLU A 85 -12.18 9.22 -0.48
C GLU A 85 -11.24 8.35 0.36
N VAL A 86 -10.89 8.80 1.55
CA VAL A 86 -9.95 8.06 2.42
C VAL A 86 -10.52 6.70 2.81
N ALA A 87 -11.78 6.66 3.21
CA ALA A 87 -12.47 5.41 3.55
C ALA A 87 -12.50 4.42 2.38
N ALA A 88 -12.75 4.92 1.16
CA ALA A 88 -12.73 4.12 -0.05
C ALA A 88 -11.32 3.59 -0.37
N LEU A 89 -10.28 4.40 -0.17
CA LEU A 89 -8.89 4.00 -0.38
C LEU A 89 -8.42 2.98 0.68
N ILE A 90 -8.91 3.07 1.92
CA ILE A 90 -8.67 2.03 2.94
C ILE A 90 -9.28 0.70 2.47
N LEU A 91 -10.51 0.71 1.96
CA LEU A 91 -11.15 -0.49 1.44
C LEU A 91 -10.44 -1.07 0.21
N LEU A 92 -9.89 -0.20 -0.64
CA LEU A 92 -9.05 -0.61 -1.77
C LEU A 92 -7.78 -1.32 -1.28
N TRP A 93 -7.10 -0.75 -0.28
CA TRP A 93 -5.94 -1.37 0.38
C TRP A 93 -6.26 -2.73 0.99
N GLU A 94 -7.34 -2.81 1.79
CA GLU A 94 -7.82 -4.05 2.40
C GLU A 94 -8.25 -5.12 1.40
N SER A 95 -8.57 -4.71 0.16
CA SER A 95 -8.87 -5.62 -0.94
C SER A 95 -7.62 -6.22 -1.61
N GLY A 96 -6.43 -6.00 -1.01
CA GLY A 96 -5.16 -6.52 -1.50
C GLY A 96 -4.55 -5.72 -2.65
N LEU A 97 -4.98 -4.47 -2.83
CA LEU A 97 -4.52 -3.56 -3.87
C LEU A 97 -3.72 -2.36 -3.29
N PRO A 98 -2.62 -2.62 -2.53
CA PRO A 98 -1.86 -1.55 -1.90
C PRO A 98 -1.18 -0.61 -2.89
N LYS A 99 -0.76 -1.09 -4.06
CA LYS A 99 -0.12 -0.26 -5.10
C LYS A 99 -1.09 0.79 -5.65
N GLU A 100 -2.30 0.37 -5.95
CA GLU A 100 -3.39 1.24 -6.42
C GLU A 100 -3.78 2.23 -5.32
N ALA A 101 -3.98 1.75 -4.10
CA ALA A 101 -4.29 2.60 -2.95
C ALA A 101 -3.20 3.65 -2.72
N PHE A 102 -1.92 3.28 -2.78
CA PHE A 102 -0.79 4.20 -2.69
C PHE A 102 -0.81 5.26 -3.80
N LYS A 103 -1.00 4.83 -5.06
CA LYS A 103 -1.05 5.73 -6.21
C LYS A 103 -2.13 6.81 -6.06
N TYR A 104 -3.33 6.41 -5.63
CA TYR A 104 -4.44 7.35 -5.42
C TYR A 104 -4.20 8.25 -4.21
N ALA A 105 -3.76 7.70 -3.06
CA ALA A 105 -3.45 8.49 -1.88
C ALA A 105 -2.36 9.54 -2.17
N ARG A 106 -1.29 9.15 -2.88
CA ARG A 106 -0.23 10.07 -3.33
C ARG A 106 -0.77 11.17 -4.23
N LYS A 107 -1.65 10.84 -5.18
CA LYS A 107 -2.27 11.83 -6.08
C LYS A 107 -3.10 12.83 -5.29
N SER A 108 -3.86 12.37 -4.30
CA SER A 108 -4.70 13.22 -3.44
C SER A 108 -3.91 14.10 -2.47
N LEU A 109 -2.65 13.73 -2.18
CA LEU A 109 -1.70 14.53 -1.40
C LEU A 109 -0.90 15.55 -2.23
N GLN A 110 -1.03 15.53 -3.57
CA GLN A 110 -0.42 16.56 -4.41
C GLN A 110 -1.15 17.89 -4.15
N PRO A 111 -0.41 19.01 -3.94
CA PRO A 111 -1.03 20.26 -3.54
C PRO A 111 -2.03 20.72 -4.61
N PRO A 112 -3.29 20.97 -4.24
CA PRO A 112 -4.14 21.84 -5.03
C PRO A 112 -3.52 23.24 -4.99
N GLN A 113 -3.82 24.08 -5.96
CA GLN A 113 -3.30 25.45 -6.06
C GLN A 113 -3.66 26.35 -4.86
N THR A 114 -4.34 25.83 -3.84
CA THR A 114 -4.67 26.50 -2.58
C THR A 114 -4.37 25.61 -1.38
N PRO A 115 -3.51 26.05 -0.45
CA PRO A 115 -3.12 25.23 0.70
C PRO A 115 -4.23 25.22 1.75
N ALA A 116 -4.89 24.09 1.91
CA ALA A 116 -5.60 23.76 3.14
C ALA A 116 -4.70 22.87 4.01
N LEU A 117 -3.61 23.45 4.53
CA LEU A 117 -2.67 22.74 5.39
C LEU A 117 -3.35 22.34 6.71
N GLY A 118 -3.31 21.07 7.06
CA GLY A 118 -3.57 20.59 8.43
C GLY A 118 -4.95 19.98 8.69
N SER A 119 -5.71 19.57 7.65
CA SER A 119 -6.99 18.89 7.88
C SER A 119 -6.78 17.44 8.38
N SER A 120 -7.75 16.91 9.15
CA SER A 120 -7.77 15.50 9.57
C SER A 120 -7.65 14.56 8.36
N ARG A 121 -8.30 14.90 7.24
CA ARG A 121 -8.22 14.17 5.98
C ARG A 121 -6.78 14.04 5.45
N GLU A 122 -5.99 15.12 5.52
CA GLU A 122 -4.59 15.10 5.09
C GLU A 122 -3.74 14.18 5.98
N ALA A 123 -4.00 14.18 7.29
CA ALA A 123 -3.32 13.28 8.22
C ALA A 123 -3.64 11.81 7.92
N ASP A 124 -4.92 11.49 7.68
CA ASP A 124 -5.37 10.13 7.33
C ASP A 124 -4.83 9.67 5.97
N LEU A 125 -4.81 10.57 4.96
CA LEU A 125 -4.20 10.27 3.65
C LEU A 125 -2.70 10.04 3.76
N THR A 126 -2.00 10.80 4.60
CA THR A 126 -0.55 10.65 4.82
C THR A 126 -0.25 9.31 5.47
N LEU A 127 -1.02 8.94 6.50
CA LEU A 127 -0.93 7.64 7.16
C LEU A 127 -1.18 6.51 6.17
N LEU A 128 -2.27 6.61 5.42
CA LEU A 128 -2.63 5.61 4.40
C LEU A 128 -1.54 5.45 3.33
N ALA A 129 -1.01 6.56 2.81
CA ALA A 129 0.07 6.52 1.83
C ALA A 129 1.32 5.81 2.37
N ALA A 130 1.69 6.05 3.64
CA ALA A 130 2.83 5.39 4.26
C ALA A 130 2.61 3.87 4.42
N LEU A 131 1.44 3.46 4.92
CA LEU A 131 1.10 2.05 5.12
C LEU A 131 0.99 1.30 3.79
N THR A 132 0.32 1.90 2.81
CA THR A 132 0.16 1.29 1.48
C THR A 132 1.48 1.24 0.70
N ALA A 133 2.38 2.21 0.88
CA ALA A 133 3.74 2.16 0.32
C ALA A 133 4.52 0.97 0.88
N ARG A 134 4.41 0.70 2.19
CA ARG A 134 5.05 -0.44 2.85
C ARG A 134 4.53 -1.76 2.30
N ASP A 135 3.21 -1.93 2.24
CA ASP A 135 2.60 -3.16 1.75
C ASP A 135 2.85 -3.37 0.25
N ALA A 136 2.86 -2.30 -0.55
CA ALA A 136 3.25 -2.35 -1.96
C ALA A 136 4.72 -2.81 -2.11
N ALA A 137 5.61 -2.32 -1.26
CA ALA A 137 7.00 -2.75 -1.24
C ALA A 137 7.13 -4.24 -0.87
N ILE A 138 6.36 -4.73 0.11
CA ILE A 138 6.33 -6.15 0.48
C ILE A 138 5.84 -7.01 -0.70
N GLN A 139 4.81 -6.58 -1.44
CA GLN A 139 4.36 -7.28 -2.64
C GLN A 139 5.45 -7.36 -3.71
N GLU A 140 6.18 -6.24 -3.96
CA GLU A 140 7.29 -6.22 -4.91
C GLU A 140 8.46 -7.11 -4.46
N GLN A 141 8.79 -7.13 -3.14
CA GLN A 141 9.80 -8.03 -2.58
C GLN A 141 9.46 -9.49 -2.81
N ASN A 142 8.20 -9.88 -2.59
CA ASN A 142 7.72 -11.25 -2.82
C ASN A 142 7.86 -11.66 -4.29
N MET A 143 7.82 -10.69 -5.21
CA MET A 143 8.07 -10.88 -6.64
C MET A 143 9.56 -10.71 -7.02
N ARG A 144 10.44 -10.50 -6.05
CA ARG A 144 11.88 -10.18 -6.23
C ARG A 144 12.15 -8.89 -7.03
N CYS A 145 11.20 -7.98 -7.10
CA CYS A 145 11.32 -6.68 -7.75
C CYS A 145 11.87 -5.62 -6.78
N TYR A 146 13.10 -5.81 -6.29
CA TYR A 146 13.68 -5.01 -5.20
C TYR A 146 13.86 -3.52 -5.55
N ALA A 147 14.04 -3.18 -6.82
CA ALA A 147 14.08 -1.79 -7.27
C ALA A 147 12.75 -1.10 -7.01
N ASN A 148 11.64 -1.69 -7.49
CA ASN A 148 10.29 -1.15 -7.30
C ASN A 148 9.92 -1.09 -5.81
N ALA A 149 10.26 -2.13 -5.04
CA ALA A 149 10.05 -2.14 -3.58
C ALA A 149 10.72 -0.94 -2.91
N SER A 150 11.95 -0.62 -3.31
CA SER A 150 12.68 0.53 -2.79
C SER A 150 12.07 1.86 -3.19
N GLU A 151 11.52 1.99 -4.40
CA GLU A 151 10.83 3.20 -4.86
C GLU A 151 9.60 3.49 -4.03
N PHE A 152 8.75 2.48 -3.76
CA PHE A 152 7.59 2.63 -2.88
C PHE A 152 7.99 3.13 -1.48
N LEU A 153 9.01 2.53 -0.86
CA LEU A 153 9.48 2.95 0.46
C LEU A 153 10.05 4.38 0.44
N GLN A 154 10.85 4.73 -0.57
CA GLN A 154 11.42 6.07 -0.71
C GLN A 154 10.33 7.13 -0.87
N GLU A 155 9.32 6.88 -1.70
CA GLU A 155 8.20 7.79 -1.89
C GLU A 155 7.37 7.95 -0.61
N GLY A 156 7.10 6.85 0.12
CA GLY A 156 6.43 6.89 1.42
C GLY A 156 7.20 7.71 2.44
N ILE A 157 8.52 7.54 2.53
CA ILE A 157 9.40 8.34 3.40
C ILE A 157 9.35 9.82 3.02
N GLN A 158 9.40 10.16 1.73
CA GLN A 158 9.31 11.55 1.27
C GLN A 158 7.98 12.21 1.64
N ILE A 159 6.87 11.49 1.54
CA ILE A 159 5.55 11.98 1.96
C ILE A 159 5.57 12.29 3.46
N LEU A 160 6.06 11.38 4.30
CA LEU A 160 6.15 11.56 5.75
C LEU A 160 7.10 12.71 6.13
N GLN A 161 8.20 12.91 5.41
CA GLN A 161 9.13 14.02 5.64
C GLN A 161 8.48 15.38 5.36
N ARG A 162 7.72 15.51 4.28
CA ARG A 162 7.00 16.75 3.93
C ARG A 162 5.97 17.11 4.98
N MET A 163 5.28 16.12 5.52
CA MET A 163 4.20 16.33 6.48
C MET A 163 4.71 16.54 7.91
N GLY A 164 5.95 16.16 8.22
CA GLY A 164 6.58 16.35 9.54
C GLY A 164 5.93 15.55 10.67
N LYS A 165 5.08 14.58 10.34
CA LYS A 165 4.30 13.75 11.27
C LYS A 165 4.70 12.28 11.15
N LEU A 166 4.24 11.44 12.11
CA LEU A 166 4.41 9.97 12.08
C LEU A 166 5.89 9.52 12.01
N ALA A 167 6.71 10.10 12.89
CA ALA A 167 8.15 9.84 12.94
C ALA A 167 8.50 8.35 13.12
N ASP A 168 7.69 7.60 13.87
CA ASP A 168 7.94 6.19 14.13
C ASP A 168 7.66 5.35 12.87
N ILE A 169 6.57 5.61 12.15
CA ILE A 169 6.28 4.96 10.86
C ILE A 169 7.39 5.28 9.86
N ARG A 170 7.88 6.52 9.83
CA ARG A 170 9.01 6.88 8.96
C ARG A 170 10.25 6.07 9.28
N LYS A 171 10.61 5.90 10.57
CA LYS A 171 11.74 5.07 10.97
C LYS A 171 11.59 3.62 10.54
N ASP A 172 10.38 3.07 10.62
CA ASP A 172 10.09 1.71 10.15
C ASP A 172 10.31 1.58 8.65
N LEU A 173 9.81 2.54 7.84
CA LEU A 173 10.05 2.54 6.40
C LEU A 173 11.55 2.70 6.06
N GLU A 174 12.28 3.56 6.77
CA GLU A 174 13.72 3.74 6.62
C GLU A 174 14.49 2.46 6.94
N LYS A 175 14.07 1.72 7.98
CA LYS A 175 14.62 0.41 8.34
C LYS A 175 14.35 -0.62 7.24
N ASP A 176 13.12 -0.71 6.76
CA ASP A 176 12.73 -1.62 5.68
C ASP A 176 13.52 -1.31 4.41
N LEU A 177 13.63 -0.03 4.02
CA LEU A 177 14.44 0.41 2.88
C LEU A 177 15.91 0.00 3.03
N THR A 178 16.47 0.16 4.23
CA THR A 178 17.86 -0.22 4.50
C THR A 178 18.05 -1.73 4.36
N SER A 179 17.06 -2.54 4.76
CA SER A 179 17.12 -4.00 4.65
C SER A 179 17.10 -4.49 3.20
N LEU A 180 16.59 -3.67 2.25
CA LEU A 180 16.55 -4.00 0.82
C LEU A 180 17.88 -3.74 0.09
N ILE A 181 18.78 -2.95 0.65
CA ILE A 181 20.02 -2.55 -0.06
C ILE A 181 20.83 -3.77 -0.53
N PRO A 182 21.07 -4.82 0.30
CA PRO A 182 21.82 -5.99 -0.16
C PRO A 182 21.17 -6.68 -1.36
N PHE A 183 19.84 -6.87 -1.32
CA PHE A 183 19.11 -7.53 -2.40
C PHE A 183 19.13 -6.72 -3.70
N ARG A 184 19.07 -5.39 -3.60
CA ARG A 184 19.23 -4.50 -4.78
C ARG A 184 20.61 -4.61 -5.39
N ILE A 185 21.64 -4.70 -4.56
CA ILE A 185 23.03 -4.86 -5.05
C ILE A 185 23.16 -6.22 -5.76
N LEU A 186 22.61 -7.29 -5.19
CA LEU A 186 22.61 -8.61 -5.82
C LEU A 186 21.83 -8.62 -7.14
N ASP A 187 20.64 -8.02 -7.17
CA ASP A 187 19.84 -7.89 -8.39
C ASP A 187 20.61 -7.12 -9.49
N PHE A 188 21.30 -6.04 -9.10
CA PHE A 188 22.15 -5.28 -9.99
C PHE A 188 23.30 -6.12 -10.53
N LEU A 189 24.00 -6.88 -9.68
CA LEU A 189 25.12 -7.73 -10.07
C LEU A 189 24.68 -8.92 -10.94
N SER A 190 23.45 -9.42 -10.78
CA SER A 190 22.94 -10.56 -11.54
C SER A 190 22.49 -10.23 -12.97
N ARG A 191 22.27 -8.94 -13.28
CA ARG A 191 21.71 -8.51 -14.59
C ARG A 191 22.70 -8.62 -15.74
N ASP A 192 23.98 -8.41 -15.47
CA ASP A 192 25.02 -8.53 -16.49
C ASP A 192 26.30 -9.16 -15.92
N LEU A 193 26.34 -10.48 -15.96
CA LEU A 193 27.45 -11.28 -15.42
C LEU A 193 28.74 -11.10 -16.19
N ASN A 194 28.72 -10.49 -17.38
CA ASN A 194 29.88 -10.34 -18.27
C ASN A 194 30.46 -8.91 -18.27
N ASP A 195 29.78 -7.94 -17.66
CA ASP A 195 30.27 -6.56 -17.58
C ASP A 195 31.09 -6.31 -16.32
N PHE A 196 32.41 -6.19 -16.52
CA PHE A 196 33.39 -5.92 -15.46
C PHE A 196 33.10 -4.60 -14.71
N GLU A 197 32.71 -3.54 -15.40
CA GLU A 197 32.43 -2.25 -14.76
C GLU A 197 31.14 -2.30 -13.88
N THR A 198 30.13 -3.03 -14.31
CA THR A 198 28.93 -3.30 -13.51
C THR A 198 29.27 -4.05 -12.24
N HIS A 199 30.11 -5.12 -12.32
CA HIS A 199 30.57 -5.87 -11.14
C HIS A 199 31.39 -5.01 -10.19
N LYS A 200 32.35 -4.25 -10.70
CA LYS A 200 33.15 -3.33 -9.91
C LYS A 200 32.30 -2.30 -9.17
N LYS A 201 31.32 -1.70 -9.86
CA LYS A 201 30.38 -0.76 -9.25
C LYS A 201 29.51 -1.43 -8.17
N GLY A 202 29.02 -2.64 -8.41
CA GLY A 202 28.24 -3.41 -7.44
C GLY A 202 29.06 -3.75 -6.19
N LEU A 203 30.31 -4.18 -6.35
CA LEU A 203 31.22 -4.44 -5.23
C LEU A 203 31.50 -3.18 -4.41
N MET A 204 31.75 -2.03 -5.05
CA MET A 204 31.90 -0.75 -4.35
C MET A 204 30.63 -0.36 -3.55
N MET A 205 29.45 -0.62 -4.11
CA MET A 205 28.18 -0.38 -3.39
C MET A 205 28.06 -1.29 -2.16
N LEU A 206 28.45 -2.55 -2.28
CA LEU A 206 28.44 -3.53 -1.19
C LEU A 206 29.45 -3.14 -0.07
N GLU A 207 30.67 -2.79 -0.45
CA GLU A 207 31.69 -2.32 0.50
C GLU A 207 31.20 -1.08 1.25
N ASN A 208 30.66 -0.09 0.57
CA ASN A 208 30.11 1.12 1.19
C ASN A 208 28.96 0.79 2.16
N PHE A 209 28.12 -0.18 1.81
CA PHE A 209 27.04 -0.63 2.68
C PHE A 209 27.57 -1.30 3.95
N ILE A 210 28.59 -2.17 3.82
CA ILE A 210 29.23 -2.86 4.95
C ILE A 210 29.92 -1.86 5.86
N VAL A 211 30.70 -0.91 5.31
CA VAL A 211 31.42 0.12 6.08
C VAL A 211 30.44 1.00 6.87
N LYS A 212 29.34 1.46 6.26
CA LYS A 212 28.32 2.28 6.93
C LYS A 212 27.63 1.57 8.08
N ARG A 213 27.63 0.23 8.11
CA ARG A 213 27.06 -0.58 9.18
C ARG A 213 28.08 -1.01 10.26
N GLY A 214 29.28 -0.47 10.25
CA GLY A 214 30.30 -0.76 11.25
C GLY A 214 31.22 -1.94 10.88
N GLY A 215 31.27 -2.31 9.60
CA GLY A 215 32.11 -3.38 9.10
C GLY A 215 31.59 -4.79 9.46
N LEU A 216 32.37 -5.81 9.07
CA LEU A 216 32.06 -7.23 9.34
C LEU A 216 32.25 -7.61 10.84
N GLU A 217 32.86 -6.75 11.64
CA GLU A 217 33.14 -6.99 13.07
C GLU A 217 32.00 -6.58 14.01
N GLY A 218 30.93 -5.95 13.48
CA GLY A 218 29.76 -5.56 14.25
C GLY A 218 28.90 -6.76 14.69
N LYS A 219 28.10 -6.58 15.76
CA LYS A 219 27.24 -7.60 16.41
C LYS A 219 26.25 -8.36 15.51
N ASN A 220 26.22 -8.08 14.18
CA ASN A 220 25.34 -8.72 13.20
C ASN A 220 26.07 -9.65 12.21
N LYS A 221 27.16 -10.28 12.64
CA LYS A 221 27.96 -11.20 11.82
C LYS A 221 27.12 -12.34 11.21
N SER A 222 26.12 -12.85 11.93
CA SER A 222 25.28 -13.97 11.46
C SER A 222 24.44 -13.65 10.23
N GLY A 223 24.01 -12.39 10.05
CA GLY A 223 23.23 -11.97 8.88
C GLY A 223 24.07 -11.84 7.61
N TYR A 224 25.36 -11.51 7.74
CA TYR A 224 26.28 -11.41 6.61
C TYR A 224 26.81 -12.76 6.14
N ASP A 225 27.01 -13.70 7.05
CA ASP A 225 27.45 -15.06 6.71
C ASP A 225 26.38 -15.79 5.85
N THR A 226 25.09 -15.57 6.14
CA THR A 226 23.98 -16.08 5.32
C THR A 226 23.95 -15.44 3.94
N PHE A 227 24.33 -14.17 3.83
CA PHE A 227 24.34 -13.43 2.58
C PHE A 227 25.50 -13.84 1.64
N LEU A 228 26.66 -14.17 2.21
CA LEU A 228 27.85 -14.58 1.43
C LEU A 228 27.84 -16.06 1.02
N THR A 229 26.94 -16.87 1.60
CA THR A 229 26.81 -18.30 1.30
C THR A 229 25.64 -18.62 0.34
N GLN A 230 24.89 -17.65 -0.13
CA GLN A 230 23.87 -17.75 -1.19
C GLN A 230 24.43 -17.25 -2.53
#